data_c5bafc219cb0a2c845f82373cfb12abf
#
_entry.id   c5bafc219cb0a2c845f82373cfb12abf
#
_cell.length_a   1.000
_cell.length_b   1.000
_cell.length_c   1.000
_cell.angle_alpha   90.00
_cell.angle_beta   90.00
_cell.angle_gamma   90.00
#
_symmetry.space_group_name_H-M   'P 1'
#
loop_
_entity.id
_entity.type
_entity.pdbx_description
1 polymer ?
#
loop_
_entity_poly.entity_id
_entity_poly.type
_entity_poly.pdbx_seq_one_letter_code
_entity_poly.pdbx_strand_id
1 'polypeptide(L)'
;MESTLIAVDTAKLVFEVAEAGGTGRVSRRLRLNREQFSQYLAQRTPASFVLEACGGAHHWARRMQACGHTVRLLPVPYVCAYRRRNKTDRADCLAMLEAAKNPEILPVPVKTTEQQAIQGLHRCRSAC
;
A
#
# COMPACT_ATOMS: atom_id res chain seq x y z
N MET A 1 7.79 12.48 -17.63
CA MET A 1 6.48 12.36 -16.98
C MET A 1 6.65 11.85 -15.56
N GLU A 2 6.24 12.64 -14.61
CA GLU A 2 6.40 12.27 -13.20
C GLU A 2 5.43 11.17 -12.84
N SER A 3 5.95 10.06 -12.35
CA SER A 3 5.11 9.01 -11.80
C SER A 3 4.81 9.33 -10.33
N THR A 4 3.54 9.41 -9.99
CA THR A 4 3.12 9.61 -8.62
C THR A 4 3.17 8.27 -7.89
N LEU A 5 3.86 8.25 -6.77
CA LEU A 5 3.89 7.08 -5.88
C LEU A 5 2.94 7.33 -4.73
N ILE A 6 2.03 6.40 -4.51
CA ILE A 6 0.97 6.54 -3.51
C ILE A 6 1.05 5.40 -2.51
N ALA A 7 1.31 5.73 -1.26
CA ALA A 7 1.28 4.76 -0.17
C ALA A 7 -0.11 4.71 0.45
N VAL A 8 -0.60 3.52 0.69
CA VAL A 8 -1.92 3.30 1.29
C VAL A 8 -1.79 2.41 2.51
N ASP A 9 -2.25 2.91 3.65
CA ASP A 9 -2.37 2.13 4.86
C ASP A 9 -3.81 1.62 4.95
N THR A 10 -3.99 0.31 4.79
CA THR A 10 -5.30 -0.32 4.75
C THR A 10 -5.73 -0.73 6.17
N ALA A 11 -6.18 0.23 6.95
CA ALA A 11 -6.80 -0.06 8.25
C ALA A 11 -8.21 -0.63 8.02
N LYS A 12 -8.87 -1.09 9.09
CA LYS A 12 -10.15 -1.79 8.95
C LYS A 12 -11.26 -0.96 8.33
N LEU A 13 -11.41 0.28 8.75
CA LEU A 13 -12.52 1.15 8.31
C LEU A 13 -12.06 2.40 7.60
N VAL A 14 -10.80 2.76 7.75
CA VAL A 14 -10.25 3.99 7.22
C VAL A 14 -8.96 3.70 6.49
N PHE A 15 -8.81 4.27 5.32
CA PHE A 15 -7.59 4.17 4.52
C PHE A 15 -6.85 5.49 4.59
N GLU A 16 -5.59 5.45 4.98
CA GLU A 16 -4.73 6.62 4.93
C GLU A 16 -3.92 6.56 3.64
N VAL A 17 -3.97 7.64 2.88
CA VAL A 17 -3.35 7.75 1.57
C VAL A 17 -2.35 8.88 1.58
N ALA A 18 -1.13 8.61 1.15
CA ALA A 18 -0.10 9.64 1.02
C ALA A 18 0.41 9.63 -0.43
N GLU A 19 0.20 10.72 -1.14
CA GLU A 19 0.67 10.89 -2.51
C GLU A 19 2.01 11.60 -2.51
N ALA A 20 2.99 11.00 -3.16
CA ALA A 20 4.33 11.59 -3.30
C ALA A 20 4.64 11.78 -4.78
N GLY A 21 5.11 12.97 -5.12
CA GLY A 21 5.54 13.27 -6.48
C GLY A 21 6.93 12.73 -6.77
N GLY A 22 7.49 13.10 -7.93
CA GLY A 22 8.80 12.65 -8.38
C GLY A 22 9.95 12.99 -7.44
N THR A 23 9.78 13.97 -6.56
CA THR A 23 10.79 14.34 -5.57
C THR A 23 10.79 13.42 -4.34
N GLY A 24 9.79 12.56 -4.22
CA GLY A 24 9.64 11.69 -3.05
C GLY A 24 8.99 12.35 -1.85
N ARG A 25 8.64 13.62 -1.94
CA ARG A 25 7.95 14.33 -0.87
C ARG A 25 6.45 14.12 -0.97
N VAL A 26 5.82 13.93 0.19
CA VAL A 26 4.36 13.82 0.27
C VAL A 26 3.75 15.16 -0.11
N SER A 27 2.97 15.18 -1.20
CA SER A 27 2.29 16.38 -1.68
C SER A 27 0.84 16.44 -1.22
N ARG A 28 0.25 15.31 -0.86
CA ARG A 28 -1.16 15.23 -0.47
C ARG A 28 -1.39 14.06 0.47
N ARG A 29 -2.22 14.28 1.49
CA ARG A 29 -2.65 13.23 2.40
C ARG A 29 -4.16 13.19 2.41
N LEU A 30 -4.71 11.97 2.38
CA LEU A 30 -6.14 11.75 2.41
C LEU A 30 -6.47 10.69 3.44
N ARG A 31 -7.66 10.81 4.00
CA ARG A 31 -8.22 9.82 4.90
C ARG A 31 -9.60 9.46 4.36
N LEU A 32 -9.74 8.22 3.89
CA LEU A 32 -10.92 7.80 3.13
C LEU A 32 -11.54 6.57 3.78
N ASN A 33 -12.88 6.49 3.75
CA ASN A 33 -13.55 5.24 4.08
C ASN A 33 -13.52 4.30 2.86
N ARG A 34 -14.08 3.10 2.98
CA ARG A 34 -14.03 2.11 1.89
C ARG A 34 -14.67 2.62 0.61
N GLU A 35 -15.82 3.22 0.73
CA GLU A 35 -16.54 3.74 -0.44
C GLU A 35 -15.78 4.87 -1.11
N GLN A 36 -15.31 5.81 -0.32
CA GLN A 36 -14.51 6.93 -0.82
C GLN A 36 -13.22 6.44 -1.47
N PHE A 37 -12.59 5.43 -0.89
CA PHE A 37 -11.36 4.85 -1.45
C PHE A 37 -11.64 4.15 -2.78
N SER A 38 -12.75 3.43 -2.88
CA SER A 38 -13.14 2.81 -4.15
C SER A 38 -13.33 3.85 -5.25
N GLN A 39 -14.00 4.95 -4.92
CA GLN A 39 -14.20 6.05 -5.87
C GLN A 39 -12.89 6.72 -6.24
N TYR A 40 -12.02 6.90 -5.27
CA TYR A 40 -10.69 7.47 -5.50
C TYR A 40 -9.90 6.65 -6.51
N LEU A 41 -9.90 5.33 -6.38
CA LEU A 41 -9.21 4.44 -7.32
C LEU A 41 -9.80 4.51 -8.72
N ALA A 42 -11.14 4.56 -8.81
CA ALA A 42 -11.83 4.56 -10.10
C ALA A 42 -11.67 5.88 -10.86
N GLN A 43 -11.61 6.99 -10.14
CA GLN A 43 -11.57 8.32 -10.73
C GLN A 43 -10.16 8.84 -10.99
N ARG A 44 -9.18 8.22 -10.36
CA ARG A 44 -7.82 8.71 -10.45
C ARG A 44 -7.15 8.24 -11.75
N THR A 45 -6.30 9.10 -12.31
CA THR A 45 -5.42 8.69 -13.42
C THR A 45 -4.46 7.60 -12.94
N PRO A 46 -4.01 6.71 -13.84
CA PRO A 46 -3.12 5.63 -13.44
C PRO A 46 -1.89 6.11 -12.68
N ALA A 47 -1.59 5.43 -11.58
CA ALA A 47 -0.48 5.77 -10.70
C ALA A 47 0.13 4.49 -10.12
N SER A 48 1.24 4.64 -9.40
CA SER A 48 1.89 3.52 -8.71
C SER A 48 1.48 3.53 -7.24
N PHE A 49 0.91 2.43 -6.79
CA PHE A 49 0.48 2.26 -5.41
C PHE A 49 1.41 1.32 -4.66
N VAL A 50 1.61 1.61 -3.38
CA VAL A 50 2.42 0.80 -2.47
C VAL A 50 1.59 0.48 -1.25
N LEU A 51 1.52 -0.81 -0.90
CA LEU A 51 0.82 -1.28 0.28
C LEU A 51 1.70 -2.27 1.04
N GLU A 52 1.45 -2.39 2.33
CA GLU A 52 2.04 -3.46 3.12
C GLU A 52 1.32 -4.77 2.81
N ALA A 53 2.07 -5.85 2.60
CA ALA A 53 1.51 -7.14 2.22
C ALA A 53 0.80 -7.80 3.39
N CYS A 54 -0.49 -7.59 3.50
CA CYS A 54 -1.36 -8.24 4.48
C CYS A 54 -2.61 -8.76 3.77
N GLY A 55 -3.47 -9.50 4.48
CA GLY A 55 -4.62 -10.15 3.87
C GLY A 55 -5.51 -9.23 3.04
N GLY A 56 -5.89 -8.09 3.62
CA GLY A 56 -6.75 -7.13 2.92
C GLY A 56 -6.08 -6.44 1.75
N ALA A 57 -4.75 -6.33 1.78
CA ALA A 57 -4.02 -5.62 0.74
C ALA A 57 -4.10 -6.34 -0.61
N HIS A 58 -4.14 -7.67 -0.63
CA HIS A 58 -4.26 -8.42 -1.89
C HIS A 58 -5.56 -8.12 -2.62
N HIS A 59 -6.66 -8.03 -1.88
CA HIS A 59 -7.96 -7.67 -2.43
C HIS A 59 -7.90 -6.28 -3.09
N TRP A 60 -7.37 -5.31 -2.37
CA TRP A 60 -7.29 -3.94 -2.88
C TRP A 60 -6.28 -3.82 -4.01
N ALA A 61 -5.19 -4.58 -3.96
CA ALA A 61 -4.21 -4.61 -5.05
C ALA A 61 -4.86 -5.10 -6.35
N ARG A 62 -5.69 -6.15 -6.27
CA ARG A 62 -6.42 -6.63 -7.46
C ARG A 62 -7.36 -5.56 -8.02
N ARG A 63 -8.04 -4.83 -7.14
CA ARG A 63 -8.92 -3.74 -7.57
C ARG A 63 -8.16 -2.59 -8.20
N MET A 64 -7.00 -2.25 -7.64
CA MET A 64 -6.13 -1.21 -8.22
C MET A 64 -5.66 -1.61 -9.60
N GLN A 65 -5.24 -2.85 -9.78
CA GLN A 65 -4.82 -3.36 -11.09
C GLN A 65 -5.95 -3.32 -12.10
N ALA A 66 -7.16 -3.66 -11.67
CA ALA A 66 -8.34 -3.60 -12.53
C ALA A 66 -8.66 -2.17 -12.98
N CYS A 67 -8.29 -1.18 -12.18
CA CYS A 67 -8.46 0.24 -12.53
C CYS A 67 -7.29 0.79 -13.35
N GLY A 68 -6.32 -0.04 -13.70
CA GLY A 68 -5.18 0.38 -14.52
C GLY A 68 -3.98 0.88 -13.75
N HIS A 69 -3.98 0.77 -12.42
CA HIS A 69 -2.87 1.20 -11.59
C HIS A 69 -1.80 0.11 -11.47
N THR A 70 -0.57 0.54 -11.24
CA THR A 70 0.53 -0.34 -10.88
C THR A 70 0.53 -0.51 -9.36
N VAL A 71 0.71 -1.73 -8.87
CA VAL A 71 0.68 -2.02 -7.44
C VAL A 71 1.93 -2.76 -7.02
N ARG A 72 2.47 -2.35 -5.88
CA ARG A 72 3.59 -3.03 -5.25
C ARG A 72 3.22 -3.34 -3.80
N LEU A 73 3.27 -4.62 -3.44
CA LEU A 73 3.07 -5.05 -2.07
C LEU A 73 4.43 -5.25 -1.42
N LEU A 74 4.67 -4.59 -0.30
CA LEU A 74 5.94 -4.66 0.41
C LEU A 74 5.84 -5.65 1.57
N PRO A 75 6.88 -6.48 1.77
CA PRO A 75 6.89 -7.42 2.90
C PRO A 75 6.81 -6.70 4.24
N VAL A 76 5.97 -7.19 5.13
CA VAL A 76 5.73 -6.60 6.46
C VAL A 76 7.02 -6.34 7.24
N PRO A 77 7.97 -7.28 7.35
CA PRO A 77 9.19 -7.04 8.14
C PRO A 77 10.00 -5.83 7.70
N TYR A 78 10.04 -5.58 6.40
CA TYR A 78 10.79 -4.44 5.88
C TYR A 78 10.11 -3.12 6.17
N VAL A 79 8.79 -3.08 6.05
CA VAL A 79 8.01 -1.88 6.38
C VAL A 79 8.13 -1.59 7.87
N CYS A 80 8.07 -2.61 8.71
CA CYS A 80 8.25 -2.47 10.16
C CYS A 80 9.59 -1.84 10.53
N ALA A 81 10.65 -2.22 9.83
CA ALA A 81 11.98 -1.67 10.08
C ALA A 81 12.01 -0.15 9.87
N TYR A 82 11.36 0.31 8.80
CA TYR A 82 11.26 1.76 8.55
C TYR A 82 10.32 2.45 9.53
N ARG A 83 9.24 1.79 9.91
CA ARG A 83 8.25 2.33 10.86
C ARG A 83 8.86 2.59 12.22
N ARG A 84 9.77 1.73 12.69
CA ARG A 84 10.42 1.87 13.99
C ARG A 84 11.28 3.12 14.12
N ARG A 85 11.74 3.66 13.01
CA ARG A 85 12.50 4.91 13.00
C ARG A 85 11.61 6.12 13.24
N ASN A 86 10.36 6.03 12.80
CA ASN A 86 9.39 7.12 12.84
C ASN A 86 8.28 6.73 13.79
N LYS A 87 8.26 7.30 14.98
CA LYS A 87 7.30 6.92 16.03
C LYS A 87 6.07 7.82 16.07
N THR A 88 5.59 8.26 14.91
CA THR A 88 4.40 9.10 14.82
C THR A 88 3.26 8.35 14.15
N ASP A 89 2.03 8.83 14.36
CA ASP A 89 0.85 8.20 13.76
C ASP A 89 0.84 8.24 12.23
N ARG A 90 1.62 9.14 11.64
CA ARG A 90 1.73 9.27 10.19
C ARG A 90 2.87 8.43 9.61
N ALA A 91 3.55 7.68 10.46
CA ALA A 91 4.76 6.95 10.07
C ALA A 91 4.48 5.80 9.11
N ASP A 92 3.29 5.22 9.12
CA ASP A 92 2.98 4.05 8.30
C ASP A 92 3.13 4.32 6.80
N CYS A 93 2.51 5.39 6.31
CA CYS A 93 2.63 5.75 4.90
C CYS A 93 4.04 6.21 4.55
N LEU A 94 4.70 6.96 5.44
CA LEU A 94 6.07 7.41 5.21
C LEU A 94 7.03 6.21 5.16
N ALA A 95 6.83 5.24 6.05
CA ALA A 95 7.63 4.02 6.07
C ALA A 95 7.49 3.24 4.76
N MET A 96 6.27 3.13 4.24
CA MET A 96 6.03 2.46 2.97
C MET A 96 6.70 3.20 1.81
N LEU A 97 6.63 4.51 1.78
CA LEU A 97 7.28 5.31 0.73
C LEU A 97 8.80 5.15 0.77
N GLU A 98 9.38 5.14 1.97
CA GLU A 98 10.83 4.93 2.12
C GLU A 98 11.22 3.51 1.70
N ALA A 99 10.47 2.50 2.13
CA ALA A 99 10.74 1.11 1.77
C ALA A 99 10.64 0.90 0.26
N ALA A 100 9.70 1.56 -0.40
CA ALA A 100 9.50 1.45 -1.83
C ALA A 100 10.70 1.99 -2.63
N LYS A 101 11.49 2.87 -2.05
CA LYS A 101 12.68 3.41 -2.69
C LYS A 101 13.87 2.48 -2.63
N ASN A 102 13.83 1.47 -1.76
CA ASN A 102 14.94 0.53 -1.59
C ASN A 102 14.83 -0.57 -2.65
N PRO A 103 15.77 -0.63 -3.63
CA PRO A 103 15.70 -1.62 -4.69
C PRO A 103 15.98 -3.05 -4.21
N GLU A 104 16.53 -3.22 -3.02
CA GLU A 104 16.79 -4.54 -2.45
C GLU A 104 15.54 -5.20 -1.87
N ILE A 105 14.49 -4.42 -1.61
CA ILE A 105 13.23 -4.95 -1.12
C ILE A 105 12.39 -5.41 -2.30
N LEU A 106 12.24 -6.73 -2.43
CA LEU A 106 11.45 -7.32 -3.49
C LEU A 106 9.97 -7.29 -3.13
N PRO A 107 9.10 -6.86 -4.05
CA PRO A 107 7.67 -6.84 -3.79
C PRO A 107 7.11 -8.26 -3.69
N VAL A 108 6.06 -8.40 -2.89
CA VAL A 108 5.31 -9.65 -2.76
C VAL A 108 4.34 -9.75 -3.93
N PRO A 109 4.23 -10.91 -4.61
CA PRO A 109 3.27 -11.08 -5.69
C PRO A 109 1.84 -10.89 -5.20
N VAL A 110 1.02 -10.25 -6.03
CA VAL A 110 -0.41 -10.11 -5.74
C VAL A 110 -1.07 -11.47 -5.93
N LYS A 111 -1.72 -11.96 -4.88
CA LYS A 111 -2.38 -13.26 -4.92
C LYS A 111 -3.74 -13.20 -5.57
N THR A 112 -4.09 -14.27 -6.29
CA THR A 112 -5.44 -14.45 -6.79
C THR A 112 -6.39 -14.76 -5.63
N THR A 113 -7.68 -14.68 -5.90
CA THR A 113 -8.68 -15.03 -4.90
C THR A 113 -8.51 -16.46 -4.40
N GLU A 114 -8.20 -17.39 -5.31
CA GLU A 114 -7.98 -18.79 -4.96
C GLU A 114 -6.76 -18.98 -4.07
N GLN A 115 -5.65 -18.35 -4.44
CA GLN A 115 -4.42 -18.40 -3.64
C GLN A 115 -4.64 -17.83 -2.24
N GLN A 116 -5.42 -16.78 -2.13
CA GLN A 116 -5.72 -16.16 -0.86
C GLN A 116 -6.61 -17.04 0.02
N ALA A 117 -7.55 -17.75 -0.59
CA ALA A 117 -8.42 -18.69 0.13
C ALA A 117 -7.61 -19.84 0.75
N ILE A 118 -6.65 -20.37 0.01
CA ILE A 118 -5.75 -21.42 0.52
C ILE A 118 -4.91 -20.87 1.67
N GLN A 119 -4.40 -19.67 1.52
CA GLN A 119 -3.55 -19.05 2.52
C GLN A 119 -4.31 -18.55 3.74
N GLY A 120 -5.62 -18.46 3.67
CA GLY A 120 -6.47 -18.17 4.83
C GLY A 120 -6.32 -19.20 5.94
N LEU A 121 -5.79 -20.38 5.61
CA LEU A 121 -5.46 -21.41 6.61
C LEU A 121 -4.17 -21.08 7.38
N HIS A 122 -3.34 -20.23 6.82
CA HIS A 122 -2.09 -19.79 7.43
C HIS A 122 -2.19 -18.30 7.71
N ARG A 123 -2.47 -17.94 8.94
CA ARG A 123 -2.66 -16.53 9.30
C ARG A 123 -1.42 -15.71 9.01
N CYS A 124 -1.61 -14.65 8.23
CA CYS A 124 -0.61 -13.63 8.06
C CYS A 124 -0.58 -12.79 9.35
N ARG A 125 0.52 -12.85 10.07
CA ARG A 125 0.71 -12.02 11.25
C ARG A 125 1.52 -10.80 10.88
N SER A 126 0.97 -9.64 11.12
CA SER A 126 1.75 -8.43 11.06
C SER A 126 2.41 -8.25 12.42
N ALA A 127 3.69 -8.52 12.49
CA ALA A 127 4.46 -8.51 13.72
C ALA A 127 5.28 -7.23 13.82
N CYS A 128 4.62 -6.12 14.06
CA CYS A 128 5.35 -4.89 14.34
C CYS A 128 5.32 -4.54 15.82
#